data_873910638a82fb597a14780cf808f8d4
#
_entry.id   873910638a82fb597a14780cf808f8d4
#
_cell.length_a   1.000
_cell.length_b   1.000
_cell.length_c   1.000
_cell.angle_alpha   90.00
_cell.angle_beta   90.00
_cell.angle_gamma   90.00
#
_symmetry.space_group_name_H-M   'P 1'
#
loop_
_entity.id
_entity.type
_entity.pdbx_description
1 polymer ?
#
loop_
_entity_poly.entity_id
_entity_poly.type
_entity_poly.pdbx_seq_one_letter_code
_entity_poly.pdbx_strand_id
1 'polypeptide(L)'
;MAIPVPHPFSGASRLGPRASALVAVALCGCSINLGSLSPEPDQASPKAAPAGAGVADAQAAATRGQALARSGKTEEALSEFDHAIALDPNNAQALYSRGLLHQGENQHQLAVDDFTAANGLTPQRAEPLLGRAVSYLALDKIKEAAADLDEAVQADPQNAQIWTTRGLAYERLGDKTKAADSYGRAINLRPKDEVARTGFARVGGKAG
;
A
#
# COMPACT_ATOMS: atom_id res chain seq x y z
N MET A 1 3.31 -53.59 -11.36
CA MET A 1 2.72 -52.61 -12.31
C MET A 1 3.40 -51.28 -12.08
N ALA A 2 4.30 -50.89 -12.99
CA ALA A 2 5.08 -49.68 -12.89
C ALA A 2 4.42 -48.56 -13.70
N ILE A 3 4.27 -47.37 -13.11
CA ILE A 3 3.70 -46.19 -13.74
C ILE A 3 4.86 -45.38 -14.34
N PRO A 4 4.83 -44.96 -15.62
CA PRO A 4 5.95 -44.24 -16.24
C PRO A 4 5.90 -42.72 -15.89
N VAL A 5 7.11 -42.16 -15.65
CA VAL A 5 7.37 -40.74 -15.44
C VAL A 5 7.59 -40.07 -16.81
N PRO A 6 6.97 -38.93 -17.11
CA PRO A 6 7.26 -38.17 -18.34
C PRO A 6 8.52 -37.31 -18.20
N HIS A 7 9.38 -37.34 -19.20
CA HIS A 7 10.59 -36.54 -19.34
C HIS A 7 10.30 -35.10 -19.77
N PRO A 8 11.16 -34.10 -19.41
CA PRO A 8 10.96 -32.70 -19.79
C PRO A 8 11.41 -32.44 -21.23
N PHE A 9 10.62 -31.68 -21.93
CA PHE A 9 10.91 -31.16 -23.29
C PHE A 9 12.05 -30.14 -23.26
N SER A 10 13.12 -30.47 -24.01
CA SER A 10 14.20 -29.58 -24.40
C SER A 10 13.76 -28.83 -25.65
N GLY A 11 13.57 -27.50 -25.53
CA GLY A 11 13.29 -26.58 -26.64
C GLY A 11 14.46 -25.63 -26.87
N ALA A 12 15.28 -25.93 -27.88
CA ALA A 12 16.42 -25.10 -28.31
C ALA A 12 15.95 -23.81 -28.98
N SER A 13 16.42 -22.69 -28.47
CA SER A 13 16.23 -21.35 -29.02
C SER A 13 17.14 -21.13 -30.25
N ARG A 14 16.57 -20.80 -31.39
CA ARG A 14 17.31 -20.38 -32.60
C ARG A 14 17.55 -18.85 -32.52
N LEU A 15 18.83 -18.47 -32.52
CA LEU A 15 19.25 -17.08 -32.78
C LEU A 15 19.03 -16.76 -34.26
N GLY A 16 18.32 -15.68 -34.55
CA GLY A 16 18.22 -15.08 -35.86
C GLY A 16 19.26 -13.94 -36.04
N PRO A 17 19.71 -13.65 -37.27
CA PRO A 17 20.86 -12.78 -37.52
C PRO A 17 20.49 -11.28 -37.47
N ARG A 18 21.44 -10.50 -36.93
CA ARG A 18 21.47 -9.05 -36.94
C ARG A 18 21.61 -8.52 -38.38
N ALA A 19 20.66 -7.73 -38.86
CA ALA A 19 20.80 -6.94 -40.07
C ALA A 19 21.42 -5.58 -39.71
N SER A 20 22.67 -5.37 -40.12
CA SER A 20 23.35 -4.06 -40.10
C SER A 20 22.87 -3.23 -41.30
N ALA A 21 22.14 -2.16 -41.06
CA ALA A 21 21.82 -1.18 -42.09
C ALA A 21 22.92 -0.11 -42.13
N LEU A 22 23.72 -0.14 -43.16
CA LEU A 22 24.64 0.93 -43.54
C LEU A 22 23.81 2.09 -44.12
N VAL A 23 23.79 3.23 -43.44
CA VAL A 23 23.25 4.49 -43.99
C VAL A 23 24.38 5.21 -44.74
N ALA A 24 24.26 5.28 -46.06
CA ALA A 24 25.14 6.08 -46.90
C ALA A 24 24.84 7.58 -46.73
N VAL A 25 25.85 8.34 -46.31
CA VAL A 25 25.77 9.80 -46.24
C VAL A 25 26.03 10.35 -47.64
N ALA A 26 24.99 10.85 -48.31
CA ALA A 26 25.11 11.64 -49.51
C ALA A 26 25.43 13.09 -49.14
N LEU A 27 26.64 13.52 -49.46
CA LEU A 27 27.06 14.93 -49.41
C LEU A 27 26.42 15.68 -50.58
N CYS A 28 25.36 16.43 -50.32
CA CYS A 28 24.83 17.41 -51.26
C CYS A 28 25.16 18.80 -50.73
N GLY A 29 26.08 19.49 -51.42
CA GLY A 29 26.46 20.85 -51.08
C GLY A 29 25.31 21.81 -51.36
N CYS A 30 24.92 22.57 -50.35
CA CYS A 30 24.08 23.76 -50.52
C CYS A 30 24.72 24.93 -49.77
N SER A 31 24.86 26.00 -50.52
CA SER A 31 25.43 27.28 -50.15
C SER A 31 24.84 27.87 -48.86
N ILE A 32 25.73 28.29 -47.95
CA ILE A 32 25.35 28.98 -46.73
C ILE A 32 25.01 30.42 -47.10
N ASN A 33 23.75 30.79 -47.03
CA ASN A 33 23.30 32.18 -47.07
C ASN A 33 23.35 32.75 -45.66
N LEU A 34 24.38 33.61 -45.38
CA LEU A 34 24.46 34.39 -44.15
C LEU A 34 23.48 35.57 -44.23
N GLY A 35 22.22 35.35 -43.90
CA GLY A 35 21.21 36.39 -43.76
C GLY A 35 20.70 36.45 -42.31
N SER A 36 21.03 37.56 -41.65
CA SER A 36 20.45 38.13 -40.43
C SER A 36 19.99 37.17 -39.32
N LEU A 37 20.90 36.96 -38.35
CA LEU A 37 20.56 36.54 -37.01
C LEU A 37 19.84 37.67 -36.26
N SER A 38 18.50 37.67 -36.31
CA SER A 38 17.71 38.35 -35.31
C SER A 38 17.75 37.49 -34.02
N PRO A 39 18.02 38.06 -32.85
CA PRO A 39 17.92 37.27 -31.64
C PRO A 39 16.45 36.91 -31.43
N GLU A 40 16.14 35.62 -31.47
CA GLU A 40 14.85 35.15 -30.98
C GLU A 40 14.67 35.51 -29.51
N PRO A 41 13.45 35.95 -29.10
CA PRO A 41 13.20 36.20 -27.71
C PRO A 41 13.39 34.91 -26.91
N ASP A 42 14.25 35.02 -25.91
CA ASP A 42 14.59 34.05 -24.90
C ASP A 42 13.31 33.28 -24.49
N GLN A 43 13.14 32.05 -25.02
CA GLN A 43 12.15 31.14 -24.48
C GLN A 43 12.66 30.78 -23.08
N ALA A 44 12.17 31.50 -22.09
CA ALA A 44 12.38 31.22 -20.69
C ALA A 44 12.10 29.74 -20.46
N SER A 45 13.15 28.95 -20.32
CA SER A 45 13.05 27.56 -19.87
C SER A 45 12.13 27.55 -18.65
N PRO A 46 11.14 26.67 -18.57
CA PRO A 46 10.27 26.62 -17.39
C PRO A 46 11.18 26.45 -16.18
N LYS A 47 11.20 27.48 -15.34
CA LYS A 47 11.97 27.51 -14.09
C LYS A 47 11.59 26.26 -13.32
N ALA A 48 12.48 25.28 -13.24
CA ALA A 48 12.25 24.06 -12.50
C ALA A 48 11.80 24.46 -11.09
N ALA A 49 10.58 24.06 -10.74
CA ALA A 49 10.05 24.29 -9.40
C ALA A 49 11.07 23.71 -8.39
N PRO A 50 11.35 24.38 -7.28
CA PRO A 50 12.28 23.87 -6.28
C PRO A 50 11.78 22.47 -5.84
N ALA A 51 12.68 21.50 -5.80
CA ALA A 51 12.40 20.09 -5.54
C ALA A 51 11.62 19.81 -4.23
N GLY A 52 11.42 20.81 -3.37
CA GLY A 52 10.62 20.74 -2.15
C GLY A 52 9.19 21.27 -2.29
N ALA A 53 8.85 21.97 -3.37
CA ALA A 53 7.50 22.56 -3.51
C ALA A 53 6.42 21.48 -3.66
N GLY A 54 6.67 20.43 -4.44
CA GLY A 54 5.73 19.33 -4.64
C GLY A 54 5.41 18.58 -3.34
N VAL A 55 6.40 18.34 -2.48
CA VAL A 55 6.20 17.65 -1.19
C VAL A 55 5.37 18.51 -0.22
N ALA A 56 5.61 19.83 -0.17
CA ALA A 56 4.82 20.73 0.65
C ALA A 56 3.36 20.80 0.17
N ASP A 57 3.15 20.85 -1.15
CA ASP A 57 1.82 20.85 -1.75
C ASP A 57 1.11 19.51 -1.53
N ALA A 58 1.82 18.37 -1.61
CA ALA A 58 1.30 17.05 -1.29
C ALA A 58 0.84 16.96 0.18
N GLN A 59 1.65 17.49 1.10
CA GLN A 59 1.28 17.50 2.52
C GLN A 59 0.07 18.39 2.77
N ALA A 60 -0.04 19.53 2.10
CA ALA A 60 -1.20 20.41 2.19
C ALA A 60 -2.47 19.70 1.65
N ALA A 61 -2.38 19.02 0.51
CA ALA A 61 -3.49 18.23 -0.05
C ALA A 61 -3.91 17.11 0.90
N ALA A 62 -2.95 16.33 1.44
CA ALA A 62 -3.23 15.29 2.42
C ALA A 62 -3.95 15.84 3.68
N THR A 63 -3.55 17.02 4.15
CA THR A 63 -4.19 17.68 5.30
C THR A 63 -5.64 18.10 4.98
N ARG A 64 -5.90 18.64 3.77
CA ARG A 64 -7.26 18.95 3.32
C ARG A 64 -8.11 17.68 3.22
N GLY A 65 -7.55 16.61 2.63
CA GLY A 65 -8.22 15.30 2.55
C GLY A 65 -8.63 14.78 3.92
N GLN A 66 -7.75 14.87 4.93
CA GLN A 66 -8.09 14.48 6.30
C GLN A 66 -9.21 15.32 6.91
N ALA A 67 -9.23 16.63 6.66
CA ALA A 67 -10.30 17.52 7.14
C ALA A 67 -11.66 17.16 6.50
N LEU A 68 -11.65 16.87 5.20
CA LEU A 68 -12.83 16.44 4.44
C LEU A 68 -13.34 15.08 4.94
N ALA A 69 -12.43 14.11 5.15
CA ALA A 69 -12.78 12.81 5.70
C ALA A 69 -13.46 12.91 7.08
N ARG A 70 -12.93 13.76 7.98
CA ARG A 70 -13.54 14.01 9.29
C ARG A 70 -14.94 14.67 9.20
N SER A 71 -15.21 15.41 8.15
CA SER A 71 -16.52 16.02 7.90
C SER A 71 -17.49 15.11 7.13
N GLY A 72 -17.09 13.87 6.85
CA GLY A 72 -17.90 12.87 6.14
C GLY A 72 -17.98 13.08 4.63
N LYS A 73 -17.13 13.95 4.06
CA LYS A 73 -17.05 14.23 2.62
C LYS A 73 -16.07 13.28 1.94
N THR A 74 -16.48 12.02 1.83
CA THR A 74 -15.59 10.91 1.41
C THR A 74 -15.04 11.12 0.01
N GLU A 75 -15.87 11.44 -0.98
CA GLU A 75 -15.43 11.61 -2.38
C GLU A 75 -14.45 12.78 -2.54
N GLU A 76 -14.74 13.93 -1.89
CA GLU A 76 -13.83 15.07 -1.89
C GLU A 76 -12.50 14.73 -1.21
N ALA A 77 -12.55 13.98 -0.12
CA ALA A 77 -11.35 13.53 0.60
C ALA A 77 -10.49 12.57 -0.25
N LEU A 78 -11.11 11.61 -0.95
CA LEU A 78 -10.42 10.72 -1.88
C LEU A 78 -9.71 11.52 -2.98
N SER A 79 -10.38 12.51 -3.58
CA SER A 79 -9.77 13.39 -4.59
C SER A 79 -8.53 14.14 -4.07
N GLU A 80 -8.58 14.64 -2.83
CA GLU A 80 -7.43 15.34 -2.22
C GLU A 80 -6.28 14.36 -1.90
N PHE A 81 -6.57 13.12 -1.48
CA PHE A 81 -5.53 12.12 -1.28
C PHE A 81 -4.92 11.67 -2.61
N ASP A 82 -5.71 11.49 -3.67
CA ASP A 82 -5.21 11.20 -5.02
C ASP A 82 -4.28 12.31 -5.51
N HIS A 83 -4.65 13.57 -5.29
CA HIS A 83 -3.81 14.72 -5.62
C HIS A 83 -2.49 14.71 -4.80
N ALA A 84 -2.58 14.43 -3.49
CA ALA A 84 -1.41 14.33 -2.63
C ALA A 84 -0.44 13.24 -3.11
N ILE A 85 -0.95 12.06 -3.48
CA ILE A 85 -0.17 10.91 -3.95
C ILE A 85 0.41 11.18 -5.36
N ALA A 86 -0.32 11.92 -6.21
CA ALA A 86 0.19 12.34 -7.52
C ALA A 86 1.37 13.31 -7.40
N LEU A 87 1.35 14.22 -6.41
CA LEU A 87 2.44 15.15 -6.13
C LEU A 87 3.62 14.49 -5.41
N ASP A 88 3.35 13.56 -4.50
CA ASP A 88 4.36 12.78 -3.76
C ASP A 88 3.89 11.33 -3.59
N PRO A 89 4.32 10.41 -4.48
CA PRO A 89 3.99 9.00 -4.37
C PRO A 89 4.48 8.32 -3.07
N ASN A 90 5.42 8.95 -2.36
CA ASN A 90 5.96 8.46 -1.10
C ASN A 90 5.24 9.06 0.13
N ASN A 91 4.12 9.72 -0.05
CA ASN A 91 3.33 10.23 1.07
C ASN A 91 2.57 9.10 1.77
N ALA A 92 3.27 8.42 2.71
CA ALA A 92 2.71 7.30 3.47
C ALA A 92 1.41 7.67 4.21
N GLN A 93 1.29 8.93 4.67
CA GLN A 93 0.09 9.39 5.38
C GLN A 93 -1.12 9.51 4.44
N ALA A 94 -0.93 10.00 3.22
CA ALA A 94 -1.99 10.09 2.22
C ALA A 94 -2.47 8.69 1.81
N LEU A 95 -1.52 7.78 1.51
CA LEU A 95 -1.81 6.38 1.21
C LEU A 95 -2.60 5.70 2.35
N TYR A 96 -2.12 5.80 3.58
CA TYR A 96 -2.82 5.23 4.73
C TYR A 96 -4.23 5.80 4.89
N SER A 97 -4.39 7.11 4.78
CA SER A 97 -5.69 7.78 4.93
C SER A 97 -6.66 7.40 3.81
N ARG A 98 -6.19 7.28 2.56
CA ARG A 98 -7.00 6.81 1.44
C ARG A 98 -7.42 5.35 1.64
N GLY A 99 -6.50 4.50 2.09
CA GLY A 99 -6.81 3.11 2.45
C GLY A 99 -7.91 2.99 3.50
N LEU A 100 -7.93 3.86 4.52
CA LEU A 100 -9.01 3.89 5.51
C LEU A 100 -10.36 4.27 4.88
N LEU A 101 -10.39 5.22 3.94
CA LEU A 101 -11.62 5.56 3.23
C LEU A 101 -12.11 4.42 2.34
N HIS A 102 -11.21 3.80 1.55
CA HIS A 102 -11.55 2.62 0.76
C HIS A 102 -12.08 1.47 1.64
N GLN A 103 -11.50 1.27 2.82
CA GLN A 103 -11.99 0.28 3.78
C GLN A 103 -13.40 0.62 4.27
N GLY A 104 -13.68 1.89 4.57
CA GLY A 104 -15.00 2.38 4.97
C GLY A 104 -16.07 2.19 3.89
N GLU A 105 -15.68 2.30 2.63
CA GLU A 105 -16.53 2.07 1.45
C GLU A 105 -16.62 0.57 1.04
N ASN A 106 -16.12 -0.35 1.87
CA ASN A 106 -16.02 -1.78 1.59
C ASN A 106 -15.16 -2.13 0.36
N GLN A 107 -14.33 -1.22 -0.12
CA GLN A 107 -13.39 -1.42 -1.22
C GLN A 107 -12.09 -2.06 -0.70
N HIS A 108 -12.23 -3.23 -0.06
CA HIS A 108 -11.15 -3.85 0.72
C HIS A 108 -9.90 -4.15 -0.08
N GLN A 109 -9.99 -4.46 -1.39
CA GLN A 109 -8.79 -4.70 -2.19
C GLN A 109 -8.00 -3.41 -2.43
N LEU A 110 -8.67 -2.28 -2.72
CA LEU A 110 -8.00 -0.98 -2.85
C LEU A 110 -7.36 -0.55 -1.53
N ALA A 111 -8.04 -0.81 -0.41
CA ALA A 111 -7.48 -0.57 0.92
C ALA A 111 -6.21 -1.41 1.18
N VAL A 112 -6.19 -2.68 0.79
CA VAL A 112 -4.99 -3.55 0.90
C VAL A 112 -3.83 -2.99 0.10
N ASP A 113 -4.07 -2.51 -1.12
CA ASP A 113 -3.04 -1.95 -1.99
C ASP A 113 -2.44 -0.68 -1.37
N ASP A 114 -3.27 0.22 -0.87
CA ASP A 114 -2.86 1.45 -0.20
C ASP A 114 -2.10 1.19 1.11
N PHE A 115 -2.60 0.29 1.97
CA PHE A 115 -1.90 -0.08 3.20
C PHE A 115 -0.58 -0.79 2.91
N THR A 116 -0.49 -1.56 1.82
CA THR A 116 0.76 -2.20 1.41
C THR A 116 1.79 -1.17 1.01
N ALA A 117 1.40 -0.17 0.22
CA ALA A 117 2.28 0.94 -0.14
C ALA A 117 2.71 1.75 1.09
N ALA A 118 1.76 2.09 1.99
CA ALA A 118 2.05 2.81 3.22
C ALA A 118 3.01 2.03 4.14
N ASN A 119 2.81 0.72 4.30
CA ASN A 119 3.70 -0.14 5.09
C ASN A 119 5.11 -0.23 4.48
N GLY A 120 5.22 -0.30 3.15
CA GLY A 120 6.52 -0.27 2.47
C GLY A 120 7.33 0.99 2.75
N LEU A 121 6.65 2.13 2.94
CA LEU A 121 7.27 3.41 3.26
C LEU A 121 7.56 3.58 4.77
N THR A 122 6.78 2.95 5.62
CA THR A 122 6.87 3.06 7.08
C THR A 122 6.75 1.69 7.78
N PRO A 123 7.71 0.77 7.56
CA PRO A 123 7.55 -0.64 7.96
C PRO A 123 7.53 -0.87 9.48
N GLN A 124 7.90 0.13 10.28
CA GLN A 124 7.89 0.03 11.75
C GLN A 124 6.56 0.47 12.38
N ARG A 125 5.58 0.87 11.57
CA ARG A 125 4.28 1.33 12.07
C ARG A 125 3.25 0.23 12.04
N ALA A 126 2.54 0.06 13.16
CA ALA A 126 1.51 -0.96 13.31
C ALA A 126 0.20 -0.63 12.59
N GLU A 127 -0.08 0.67 12.36
CA GLU A 127 -1.37 1.12 11.83
C GLU A 127 -1.66 0.63 10.42
N PRO A 128 -0.72 0.68 9.43
CA PRO A 128 -0.96 0.12 8.11
C PRO A 128 -1.16 -1.40 8.14
N LEU A 129 -0.41 -2.12 8.99
CA LEU A 129 -0.56 -3.56 9.17
C LEU A 129 -1.94 -3.92 9.73
N LEU A 130 -2.41 -3.20 10.77
CA LEU A 130 -3.74 -3.39 11.33
C LEU A 130 -4.83 -3.11 10.28
N GLY A 131 -4.73 -1.99 9.54
CA GLY A 131 -5.68 -1.65 8.48
C GLY A 131 -5.75 -2.72 7.40
N ARG A 132 -4.58 -3.20 6.94
CA ARG A 132 -4.49 -4.27 5.93
C ARG A 132 -5.06 -5.58 6.44
N ALA A 133 -4.75 -5.95 7.67
CA ALA A 133 -5.29 -7.16 8.30
C ALA A 133 -6.83 -7.15 8.41
N VAL A 134 -7.42 -6.01 8.79
CA VAL A 134 -8.89 -5.85 8.81
C VAL A 134 -9.49 -6.03 7.42
N SER A 135 -8.85 -5.46 6.39
CA SER A 135 -9.27 -5.64 5.00
C SER A 135 -9.10 -7.09 4.53
N TYR A 136 -8.01 -7.77 4.91
CA TYR A 136 -7.84 -9.20 4.64
C TYR A 136 -8.89 -10.07 5.32
N LEU A 137 -9.28 -9.76 6.58
CA LEU A 137 -10.36 -10.47 7.25
C LEU A 137 -11.70 -10.32 6.52
N ALA A 138 -11.97 -9.14 5.96
CA ALA A 138 -13.18 -8.89 5.16
C ALA A 138 -13.15 -9.66 3.83
N LEU A 139 -11.96 -9.85 3.23
CA LEU A 139 -11.75 -10.62 2.00
C LEU A 139 -11.60 -12.13 2.23
N ASP A 140 -11.81 -12.62 3.44
CA ASP A 140 -11.60 -14.02 3.86
C ASP A 140 -10.14 -14.53 3.71
N LYS A 141 -9.18 -13.63 3.62
CA LYS A 141 -7.73 -13.91 3.58
C LYS A 141 -7.17 -13.99 5.01
N ILE A 142 -7.60 -15.03 5.75
CA ILE A 142 -7.38 -15.08 7.20
C ILE A 142 -5.91 -15.30 7.57
N LYS A 143 -5.17 -16.06 6.76
CA LYS A 143 -3.74 -16.35 7.01
C LYS A 143 -2.90 -15.08 6.84
N GLU A 144 -3.18 -14.31 5.81
CA GLU A 144 -2.53 -13.03 5.55
C GLU A 144 -2.82 -12.03 6.66
N ALA A 145 -4.08 -11.96 7.11
CA ALA A 145 -4.44 -11.12 8.25
C ALA A 145 -3.70 -11.52 9.54
N ALA A 146 -3.59 -12.81 9.83
CA ALA A 146 -2.87 -13.28 11.01
C ALA A 146 -1.38 -12.95 10.95
N ALA A 147 -0.75 -13.06 9.78
CA ALA A 147 0.66 -12.70 9.59
C ALA A 147 0.89 -11.19 9.84
N ASP A 148 0.05 -10.32 9.27
CA ASP A 148 0.13 -8.87 9.51
C ASP A 148 -0.06 -8.52 10.98
N LEU A 149 -0.97 -9.20 11.67
CA LEU A 149 -1.25 -8.96 13.08
C LEU A 149 -0.14 -9.50 14.00
N ASP A 150 0.54 -10.56 13.60
CA ASP A 150 1.73 -11.06 14.30
C ASP A 150 2.88 -10.02 14.23
N GLU A 151 3.01 -9.33 13.11
CA GLU A 151 3.98 -8.23 12.95
C GLU A 151 3.51 -6.97 13.71
N ALA A 152 2.23 -6.61 13.58
CA ALA A 152 1.66 -5.43 14.23
C ALA A 152 1.80 -5.44 15.76
N VAL A 153 1.64 -6.62 16.42
CA VAL A 153 1.84 -6.72 17.88
C VAL A 153 3.28 -6.55 18.31
N GLN A 154 4.26 -6.76 17.41
CA GLN A 154 5.67 -6.46 17.69
C GLN A 154 5.94 -4.95 17.58
N ALA A 155 5.29 -4.28 16.63
CA ALA A 155 5.45 -2.85 16.41
C ALA A 155 4.73 -2.02 17.49
N ASP A 156 3.53 -2.42 17.91
CA ASP A 156 2.78 -1.74 18.99
C ASP A 156 2.09 -2.78 19.91
N PRO A 157 2.81 -3.30 20.92
CA PRO A 157 2.28 -4.29 21.85
C PRO A 157 1.26 -3.72 22.84
N GLN A 158 1.11 -2.39 22.92
CA GLN A 158 0.16 -1.74 23.85
C GLN A 158 -1.19 -1.43 23.20
N ASN A 159 -1.34 -1.70 21.91
CA ASN A 159 -2.58 -1.45 21.20
C ASN A 159 -3.57 -2.62 21.37
N ALA A 160 -4.54 -2.45 22.24
CA ALA A 160 -5.57 -3.47 22.51
C ALA A 160 -6.33 -3.90 21.25
N GLN A 161 -6.55 -2.98 20.30
CA GLN A 161 -7.27 -3.29 19.06
C GLN A 161 -6.53 -4.32 18.20
N ILE A 162 -5.19 -4.22 18.12
CA ILE A 162 -4.37 -5.20 17.40
C ILE A 162 -4.55 -6.57 18.02
N TRP A 163 -4.47 -6.67 19.35
CA TRP A 163 -4.66 -7.92 20.07
C TRP A 163 -6.07 -8.49 19.88
N THR A 164 -7.11 -7.65 19.92
CA THR A 164 -8.49 -8.09 19.68
C THR A 164 -8.65 -8.63 18.26
N THR A 165 -8.12 -7.91 17.25
CA THR A 165 -8.20 -8.33 15.85
C THR A 165 -7.39 -9.60 15.58
N ARG A 166 -6.23 -9.74 16.24
CA ARG A 166 -5.40 -10.96 16.21
C ARG A 166 -6.15 -12.16 16.79
N GLY A 167 -6.84 -11.96 17.91
CA GLY A 167 -7.70 -12.96 18.50
C GLY A 167 -8.77 -13.46 17.53
N LEU A 168 -9.43 -12.53 16.83
CA LEU A 168 -10.42 -12.84 15.80
C LEU A 168 -9.82 -13.62 14.63
N ALA A 169 -8.64 -13.24 14.14
CA ALA A 169 -7.97 -13.92 13.04
C ALA A 169 -7.64 -15.37 13.44
N TYR A 170 -7.04 -15.60 14.60
CA TYR A 170 -6.70 -16.95 15.06
C TYR A 170 -7.94 -17.78 15.41
N GLU A 171 -9.01 -17.18 15.90
CA GLU A 171 -10.29 -17.87 16.10
C GLU A 171 -10.84 -18.39 14.76
N ARG A 172 -10.80 -17.56 13.70
CA ARG A 172 -11.22 -17.99 12.35
C ARG A 172 -10.31 -19.05 11.75
N LEU A 173 -9.01 -19.06 12.11
CA LEU A 173 -8.07 -20.14 11.75
C LEU A 173 -8.29 -21.42 12.56
N GLY A 174 -9.11 -21.40 13.61
CA GLY A 174 -9.34 -22.53 14.51
C GLY A 174 -8.26 -22.71 15.58
N ASP A 175 -7.27 -21.82 15.68
CA ASP A 175 -6.24 -21.83 16.73
C ASP A 175 -6.77 -21.14 18.01
N LYS A 176 -7.52 -21.90 18.76
CA LYS A 176 -8.14 -21.41 19.99
C LYS A 176 -7.12 -20.97 21.06
N THR A 177 -5.93 -21.55 21.04
CA THR A 177 -4.88 -21.21 22.02
C THR A 177 -4.34 -19.81 21.76
N LYS A 178 -3.95 -19.53 20.52
CA LYS A 178 -3.48 -18.18 20.15
C LYS A 178 -4.58 -17.14 20.20
N ALA A 179 -5.82 -17.53 19.88
CA ALA A 179 -6.97 -16.66 20.02
C ALA A 179 -7.20 -16.26 21.50
N ALA A 180 -7.19 -17.23 22.43
CA ALA A 180 -7.35 -16.95 23.86
C ALA A 180 -6.22 -16.08 24.42
N ASP A 181 -4.94 -16.35 24.06
CA ASP A 181 -3.82 -15.49 24.47
C ASP A 181 -4.02 -14.05 23.98
N SER A 182 -4.40 -13.88 22.73
CA SER A 182 -4.60 -12.56 22.13
C SER A 182 -5.76 -11.79 22.79
N TYR A 183 -6.90 -12.43 22.94
CA TYR A 183 -8.04 -11.80 23.62
C TYR A 183 -7.73 -11.50 25.10
N GLY A 184 -7.01 -12.38 25.80
CA GLY A 184 -6.57 -12.14 27.18
C GLY A 184 -5.70 -10.90 27.31
N ARG A 185 -4.74 -10.71 26.38
CA ARG A 185 -3.89 -9.50 26.31
C ARG A 185 -4.72 -8.25 26.00
N ALA A 186 -5.65 -8.33 25.06
CA ALA A 186 -6.56 -7.22 24.75
C ALA A 186 -7.37 -6.80 25.98
N ILE A 187 -7.93 -7.76 26.76
CA ILE A 187 -8.68 -7.51 27.98
C ILE A 187 -7.80 -6.86 29.06
N ASN A 188 -6.56 -7.31 29.21
CA ASN A 188 -5.63 -6.70 30.18
C ASN A 188 -5.33 -5.23 29.84
N LEU A 189 -5.21 -4.89 28.55
CA LEU A 189 -4.98 -3.52 28.07
C LEU A 189 -6.26 -2.67 28.11
N ARG A 190 -7.40 -3.27 27.78
CA ARG A 190 -8.71 -2.63 27.76
C ARG A 190 -9.79 -3.54 28.37
N PRO A 191 -9.99 -3.50 29.69
CA PRO A 191 -10.91 -4.41 30.39
C PRO A 191 -12.37 -4.31 29.93
N LYS A 192 -12.76 -3.21 29.30
CA LYS A 192 -14.12 -2.97 28.78
C LYS A 192 -14.29 -3.31 27.30
N ASP A 193 -13.31 -3.96 26.67
CA ASP A 193 -13.41 -4.42 25.29
C ASP A 193 -14.37 -5.62 25.20
N GLU A 194 -15.62 -5.34 24.84
CA GLU A 194 -16.66 -6.38 24.76
C GLU A 194 -16.38 -7.41 23.65
N VAL A 195 -15.72 -7.01 22.57
CA VAL A 195 -15.35 -7.93 21.49
C VAL A 195 -14.32 -8.94 21.99
N ALA A 196 -13.27 -8.45 22.65
CA ALA A 196 -12.25 -9.31 23.24
C ALA A 196 -12.82 -10.22 24.32
N ARG A 197 -13.68 -9.72 25.23
CA ARG A 197 -14.30 -10.52 26.30
C ARG A 197 -15.19 -11.62 25.73
N THR A 198 -16.02 -11.30 24.77
CA THR A 198 -16.92 -12.27 24.13
C THR A 198 -16.12 -13.30 23.33
N GLY A 199 -15.11 -12.87 22.59
CA GLY A 199 -14.20 -13.76 21.86
C GLY A 199 -13.46 -14.70 22.80
N PHE A 200 -12.92 -14.18 23.92
CA PHE A 200 -12.22 -14.97 24.91
C PHE A 200 -13.10 -16.08 25.52
N ALA A 201 -14.33 -15.75 25.88
CA ALA A 201 -15.29 -16.73 26.40
C ALA A 201 -15.63 -17.80 25.35
N ARG A 202 -15.78 -17.41 24.08
CA ARG A 202 -16.14 -18.30 22.95
C ARG A 202 -15.04 -19.32 22.66
N VAL A 203 -13.78 -18.94 22.80
CA VAL A 203 -12.64 -19.86 22.58
C VAL A 203 -12.29 -20.70 23.82
N GLY A 204 -13.06 -20.59 24.90
CA GLY A 204 -12.90 -21.37 26.13
C GLY A 204 -11.93 -20.74 27.15
N GLY A 205 -11.65 -19.44 27.00
CA GLY A 205 -10.91 -18.68 28.01
C GLY A 205 -11.71 -18.59 29.34
N LYS A 206 -11.03 -18.80 30.45
CA LYS A 206 -11.63 -18.58 31.77
C LYS A 206 -11.16 -17.21 32.27
N ALA A 207 -12.10 -16.29 32.45
CA ALA A 207 -11.81 -15.06 33.16
C ALA A 207 -11.50 -15.43 34.63
N GLY A 208 -10.28 -15.11 35.07
CA GLY A 208 -9.89 -15.25 36.47
C GLY A 208 -10.51 -14.15 37.30
#